data_eaddf1e6935ce5d69c8db7e9a09a7a6c
#
_entry.id   eaddf1e6935ce5d69c8db7e9a09a7a6c
#
_cell.length_a   1.000
_cell.length_b   1.000
_cell.length_c   1.000
_cell.angle_alpha   90.00
_cell.angle_beta   90.00
_cell.angle_gamma   90.00
#
_symmetry.space_group_name_H-M   'P 1'
#
loop_
_entity.id
_entity.type
_entity.pdbx_description
1 polymer ?
#
loop_
_entity_poly.entity_id
_entity_poly.type
_entity_poly.pdbx_seq_one_letter_code
_entity_poly.pdbx_strand_id
1 'polypeptide(L)'
;MSLFSYMLYGLAQTYAVETRDVLCIGMGVGIVPMQFAREGANVQVVEINPAVVPLAEKYFDFEPAKVHLAIGDGRQFVTLTTNRYDVILLDAFLGESPPSHLMTREAFAAMRRCLKPGGVLVMNAFGDFETGKDFMIASLARTLGAVFASQRIHASGNGNVFLVGSDQPELTVRRGMDFARVPEVVRVGAEDAFNSRISVDPAHGQVLTDDFNPVEFRDAANREELRRRLALSYRPR
;
A
#
# COMPACT_ATOMS: atom_id res chain seq x y z
N MET A 1 -2.36 -6.69 15.54
CA MET A 1 -1.77 -5.91 14.43
C MET A 1 -1.44 -6.90 13.32
N SER A 2 -1.80 -6.62 12.08
CA SER A 2 -1.62 -7.53 10.95
C SER A 2 -0.26 -7.35 10.29
N LEU A 3 0.22 -8.38 9.57
CA LEU A 3 1.48 -8.36 8.83
C LEU A 3 1.60 -7.12 7.93
N PHE A 4 0.54 -6.79 7.19
CA PHE A 4 0.57 -5.69 6.22
C PHE A 4 0.84 -4.32 6.87
N SER A 5 0.34 -4.06 8.08
CA SER A 5 0.60 -2.80 8.78
C SER A 5 2.09 -2.62 9.08
N TYR A 6 2.78 -3.70 9.51
CA TYR A 6 4.22 -3.66 9.74
C TYR A 6 5.00 -3.48 8.45
N MET A 7 4.58 -4.15 7.38
CA MET A 7 5.25 -4.04 6.08
C MET A 7 5.10 -2.64 5.49
N LEU A 8 3.91 -2.05 5.50
CA LEU A 8 3.71 -0.68 5.00
C LEU A 8 4.60 0.33 5.73
N TYR A 9 4.56 0.29 7.06
CA TYR A 9 5.42 1.14 7.87
C TYR A 9 6.91 0.86 7.64
N GLY A 10 7.33 -0.41 7.69
CA GLY A 10 8.72 -0.81 7.55
C GLY A 10 9.31 -0.47 6.18
N LEU A 11 8.58 -0.72 5.09
CA LEU A 11 9.03 -0.39 3.75
C LEU A 11 9.14 1.13 3.53
N ALA A 12 8.22 1.92 4.08
CA ALA A 12 8.32 3.38 4.06
C ALA A 12 9.60 3.86 4.76
N GLN A 13 9.87 3.38 5.97
CA GLN A 13 11.09 3.68 6.72
C GLN A 13 12.37 3.21 6.02
N THR A 14 12.27 2.09 5.28
CA THR A 14 13.43 1.50 4.60
C THR A 14 13.88 2.31 3.39
N TYR A 15 12.93 2.78 2.58
CA TYR A 15 13.24 3.35 1.26
C TYR A 15 13.15 4.87 1.20
N ALA A 16 12.36 5.53 2.06
CA ALA A 16 12.29 6.98 2.09
C ALA A 16 13.58 7.60 2.64
N VAL A 17 13.98 8.75 2.13
CA VAL A 17 15.09 9.54 2.67
C VAL A 17 14.72 10.09 4.04
N GLU A 18 13.50 10.60 4.16
CA GLU A 18 12.90 11.11 5.39
C GLU A 18 11.47 10.58 5.52
N THR A 19 10.92 10.69 6.73
CA THR A 19 9.54 10.25 7.03
C THR A 19 8.84 11.28 7.93
N ARG A 20 9.05 12.58 7.63
CA ARG A 20 8.49 13.69 8.42
C ARG A 20 7.06 14.03 8.03
N ASP A 21 6.77 14.03 6.73
CA ASP A 21 5.44 14.31 6.20
C ASP A 21 4.92 13.07 5.50
N VAL A 22 3.85 12.50 6.04
CA VAL A 22 3.27 11.22 5.60
C VAL A 22 1.82 11.42 5.19
N LEU A 23 1.46 10.91 4.00
CA LEU A 23 0.08 10.80 3.56
C LEU A 23 -0.36 9.35 3.60
N CYS A 24 -1.45 9.06 4.30
CA CYS A 24 -2.12 7.77 4.29
C CYS A 24 -3.44 7.88 3.51
N ILE A 25 -3.53 7.19 2.37
CA ILE A 25 -4.76 7.02 1.59
C ILE A 25 -5.39 5.69 2.01
N GLY A 26 -6.50 5.79 2.72
CA GLY A 26 -7.07 4.71 3.52
C GLY A 26 -6.52 4.72 4.94
N MET A 27 -7.41 4.65 5.92
CA MET A 27 -7.06 4.68 7.33
C MET A 27 -7.03 3.28 7.94
N GLY A 28 -7.91 2.40 7.44
CA GLY A 28 -8.22 1.15 8.11
C GLY A 28 -8.64 1.39 9.56
N VAL A 29 -7.97 0.76 10.50
CA VAL A 29 -8.20 0.99 11.95
C VAL A 29 -7.21 2.00 12.56
N GLY A 30 -6.46 2.73 11.75
CA GLY A 30 -5.60 3.83 12.18
C GLY A 30 -4.21 3.41 12.73
N ILE A 31 -3.83 2.14 12.65
CA ILE A 31 -2.58 1.64 13.24
C ILE A 31 -1.35 2.30 12.60
N VAL A 32 -1.25 2.28 11.29
CA VAL A 32 -0.08 2.81 10.57
C VAL A 32 0.03 4.33 10.70
N PRO A 33 -1.04 5.12 10.49
CA PRO A 33 -1.01 6.55 10.75
C PRO A 33 -0.56 6.91 12.16
N MET A 34 -1.09 6.21 13.18
CA MET A 34 -0.74 6.46 14.57
C MET A 34 0.71 6.10 14.89
N GLN A 35 1.28 5.11 14.23
CA GLN A 35 2.70 4.76 14.42
C GLN A 35 3.61 5.89 13.96
N PHE A 36 3.36 6.47 12.78
CA PHE A 36 4.11 7.64 12.29
C PHE A 36 3.89 8.87 13.19
N ALA A 37 2.64 9.13 13.61
CA ALA A 37 2.32 10.27 14.48
C ALA A 37 3.02 10.17 15.85
N ARG A 38 3.12 8.97 16.43
CA ARG A 38 3.86 8.74 17.70
C ARG A 38 5.36 8.95 17.57
N GLU A 39 5.91 8.82 16.37
CA GLU A 39 7.31 9.11 16.07
C GLU A 39 7.56 10.57 15.67
N GLY A 40 6.52 11.42 15.77
CA GLY A 40 6.62 12.86 15.54
C GLY A 40 6.45 13.27 14.07
N ALA A 41 6.01 12.38 13.19
CA ALA A 41 5.69 12.74 11.82
C ALA A 41 4.40 13.57 11.74
N ASN A 42 4.35 14.49 10.78
CA ASN A 42 3.14 15.19 10.37
C ASN A 42 2.35 14.25 9.44
N VAL A 43 1.22 13.73 9.92
CA VAL A 43 0.46 12.71 9.22
C VAL A 43 -0.86 13.27 8.71
N GLN A 44 -1.04 13.22 7.40
CA GLN A 44 -2.32 13.43 6.73
C GLN A 44 -2.97 12.07 6.49
N VAL A 45 -4.23 11.93 6.86
CA VAL A 45 -5.05 10.74 6.58
C VAL A 45 -6.22 11.15 5.72
N VAL A 46 -6.48 10.35 4.68
CA VAL A 46 -7.66 10.49 3.82
C VAL A 46 -8.44 9.20 3.86
N GLU A 47 -9.67 9.27 4.39
CA GLU A 47 -10.55 8.11 4.56
C GLU A 47 -11.90 8.39 3.92
N ILE A 48 -12.37 7.47 3.09
CA ILE A 48 -13.63 7.64 2.36
C ILE A 48 -14.86 7.36 3.24
N ASN A 49 -14.71 6.46 4.22
CA ASN A 49 -15.82 6.04 5.07
C ASN A 49 -15.74 6.67 6.47
N PRO A 50 -16.55 7.70 6.76
CA PRO A 50 -16.51 8.36 8.07
C PRO A 50 -16.88 7.44 9.24
N ALA A 51 -17.60 6.33 8.99
CA ALA A 51 -18.04 5.42 10.05
C ALA A 51 -16.88 4.60 10.65
N VAL A 52 -15.73 4.51 9.97
CA VAL A 52 -14.55 3.80 10.47
C VAL A 52 -13.89 4.57 11.61
N VAL A 53 -13.93 5.89 11.59
CA VAL A 53 -13.24 6.74 12.57
C VAL A 53 -13.65 6.45 14.01
N PRO A 54 -14.93 6.52 14.39
CA PRO A 54 -15.35 6.26 15.78
C PRO A 54 -15.07 4.81 16.21
N LEU A 55 -15.03 3.86 15.30
CA LEU A 55 -14.65 2.48 15.61
C LEU A 55 -13.15 2.36 15.88
N ALA A 56 -12.32 3.06 15.10
CA ALA A 56 -10.89 3.11 15.31
C ALA A 56 -10.53 3.78 16.64
N GLU A 57 -11.20 4.89 17.00
CA GLU A 57 -11.04 5.54 18.30
C GLU A 57 -11.41 4.62 19.47
N LYS A 58 -12.55 3.94 19.34
CA LYS A 58 -13.10 3.12 20.42
C LYS A 58 -12.32 1.84 20.69
N TYR A 59 -11.76 1.22 19.64
CA TYR A 59 -11.24 -0.16 19.73
C TYR A 59 -9.77 -0.30 19.38
N PHE A 60 -9.14 0.73 18.79
CA PHE A 60 -7.77 0.61 18.23
C PHE A 60 -6.84 1.77 18.62
N ASP A 61 -7.19 2.53 19.64
CA ASP A 61 -6.39 3.65 20.16
C ASP A 61 -6.04 4.70 19.08
N PHE A 62 -6.92 4.90 18.12
CA PHE A 62 -6.78 5.96 17.13
C PHE A 62 -7.11 7.30 17.79
N GLU A 63 -6.23 8.27 17.65
CA GLU A 63 -6.37 9.61 18.20
C GLU A 63 -6.43 10.63 17.05
N PRO A 64 -7.63 11.03 16.57
CA PRO A 64 -7.78 11.97 15.47
C PRO A 64 -7.05 13.29 15.67
N ALA A 65 -6.91 13.74 16.92
CA ALA A 65 -6.19 14.98 17.25
C ALA A 65 -4.69 14.94 16.94
N LYS A 66 -4.11 13.76 16.73
CA LYS A 66 -2.69 13.58 16.40
C LYS A 66 -2.40 13.55 14.90
N VAL A 67 -3.42 13.59 14.06
CA VAL A 67 -3.30 13.53 12.62
C VAL A 67 -4.17 14.59 11.94
N HIS A 68 -3.90 14.91 10.71
CA HIS A 68 -4.79 15.71 9.87
C HIS A 68 -5.74 14.76 9.13
N LEU A 69 -6.94 14.57 9.67
CA LEU A 69 -7.95 13.68 9.08
C LEU A 69 -8.83 14.42 8.08
N ALA A 70 -8.90 13.93 6.86
CA ALA A 70 -9.83 14.36 5.83
C ALA A 70 -10.77 13.20 5.45
N ILE A 71 -12.07 13.45 5.49
CA ILE A 71 -13.07 12.49 4.99
C ILE A 71 -13.33 12.79 3.53
N GLY A 72 -13.03 11.83 2.64
CA GLY A 72 -13.18 11.99 1.21
C GLY A 72 -12.45 10.94 0.38
N ASP A 73 -12.54 11.11 -0.94
CA ASP A 73 -11.88 10.24 -1.91
C ASP A 73 -10.39 10.57 -2.05
N GLY A 74 -9.54 9.54 -1.94
CA GLY A 74 -8.09 9.66 -2.00
C GLY A 74 -7.58 10.16 -3.37
N ARG A 75 -8.24 9.76 -4.48
CA ARG A 75 -7.91 10.24 -5.83
C ARG A 75 -8.15 11.74 -5.96
N GLN A 76 -9.33 12.19 -5.50
CA GLN A 76 -9.65 13.61 -5.50
C GLN A 76 -8.64 14.39 -4.65
N PHE A 77 -8.31 13.89 -3.48
CA PHE A 77 -7.35 14.54 -2.57
C PHE A 77 -5.99 14.75 -3.25
N VAL A 78 -5.36 13.70 -3.81
CA VAL A 78 -4.04 13.84 -4.46
C VAL A 78 -4.07 14.66 -5.73
N THR A 79 -5.24 14.81 -6.35
CA THR A 79 -5.43 15.67 -7.52
C THR A 79 -5.43 17.15 -7.16
N LEU A 80 -6.04 17.51 -6.04
CA LEU A 80 -6.29 18.87 -5.62
C LEU A 80 -5.24 19.45 -4.66
N THR A 81 -4.58 18.59 -3.86
CA THR A 81 -3.61 19.04 -2.85
C THR A 81 -2.35 19.62 -3.48
N THR A 82 -1.84 20.68 -2.85
CA THR A 82 -0.50 21.26 -3.14
C THR A 82 0.56 20.79 -2.15
N ASN A 83 0.16 20.05 -1.10
CA ASN A 83 1.07 19.52 -0.10
C ASN A 83 2.04 18.51 -0.70
N ARG A 84 3.21 18.40 -0.08
CA ARG A 84 4.27 17.46 -0.46
C ARG A 84 4.62 16.55 0.71
N TYR A 85 4.84 15.27 0.41
CA TYR A 85 5.05 14.22 1.39
C TYR A 85 6.37 13.49 1.14
N ASP A 86 6.99 13.03 2.21
CA ASP A 86 8.14 12.11 2.15
C ASP A 86 7.68 10.70 1.84
N VAL A 87 6.49 10.35 2.34
CA VAL A 87 5.87 9.03 2.16
C VAL A 87 4.40 9.19 1.79
N ILE A 88 3.96 8.43 0.80
CA ILE A 88 2.55 8.19 0.52
C ILE A 88 2.29 6.70 0.73
N LEU A 89 1.35 6.37 1.62
CA LEU A 89 0.85 5.02 1.80
C LEU A 89 -0.48 4.88 1.09
N LEU A 90 -0.60 3.91 0.20
CA LEU A 90 -1.85 3.54 -0.46
C LEU A 90 -2.32 2.20 0.11
N ASP A 91 -3.19 2.27 1.11
CA ASP A 91 -3.80 1.13 1.81
C ASP A 91 -5.32 1.23 1.82
N ALA A 92 -5.88 1.64 0.68
CA ALA A 92 -7.31 1.73 0.47
C ALA A 92 -7.82 0.46 -0.21
N PHE A 93 -8.84 -0.15 0.37
CA PHE A 93 -9.44 -1.37 -0.14
C PHE A 93 -10.94 -1.22 -0.31
N LEU A 94 -11.45 -1.69 -1.44
CA LEU A 94 -12.86 -1.92 -1.69
C LEU A 94 -13.07 -3.45 -1.81
N GLY A 95 -13.39 -4.09 -0.68
CA GLY A 95 -13.32 -5.55 -0.56
C GLY A 95 -11.87 -6.04 -0.49
N GLU A 96 -11.41 -6.78 -1.48
CA GLU A 96 -10.08 -7.44 -1.50
C GLU A 96 -9.06 -6.75 -2.42
N SER A 97 -9.44 -5.66 -3.07
CA SER A 97 -8.55 -4.93 -3.98
C SER A 97 -8.54 -3.45 -3.67
N PRO A 98 -7.42 -2.76 -3.94
CA PRO A 98 -7.45 -1.32 -4.04
C PRO A 98 -8.46 -0.88 -5.10
N PRO A 99 -9.17 0.24 -4.88
CA PRO A 99 -10.11 0.77 -5.87
C PRO A 99 -9.42 1.02 -7.21
N SER A 100 -10.04 0.57 -8.31
CA SER A 100 -9.44 0.62 -9.65
C SER A 100 -8.99 2.02 -10.06
N HIS A 101 -9.72 3.07 -9.68
CA HIS A 101 -9.38 4.46 -9.95
C HIS A 101 -8.15 5.00 -9.20
N LEU A 102 -7.65 4.27 -8.19
CA LEU A 102 -6.39 4.57 -7.49
C LEU A 102 -5.19 3.81 -8.07
N MET A 103 -5.41 2.89 -9.00
CA MET A 103 -4.39 2.03 -9.60
C MET A 103 -4.01 2.42 -11.04
N THR A 104 -4.39 3.61 -11.50
CA THR A 104 -4.13 4.06 -12.86
C THR A 104 -2.83 4.85 -12.95
N ARG A 105 -2.28 4.96 -14.15
CA ARG A 105 -1.12 5.79 -14.45
C ARG A 105 -1.35 7.24 -14.01
N GLU A 106 -2.55 7.76 -14.24
CA GLU A 106 -2.96 9.11 -13.87
C GLU A 106 -3.03 9.28 -12.34
N ALA A 107 -3.49 8.23 -11.61
CA ALA A 107 -3.47 8.22 -10.15
C ALA A 107 -2.04 8.26 -9.60
N PHE A 108 -1.19 7.36 -10.10
CA PHE A 108 0.21 7.32 -9.67
C PHE A 108 0.97 8.61 -10.04
N ALA A 109 0.68 9.21 -11.22
CA ALA A 109 1.24 10.51 -11.58
C ALA A 109 0.80 11.63 -10.63
N ALA A 110 -0.47 11.62 -10.17
CA ALA A 110 -0.94 12.56 -9.17
C ALA A 110 -0.24 12.35 -7.81
N MET A 111 -0.09 11.10 -7.36
CA MET A 111 0.65 10.77 -6.14
C MET A 111 2.13 11.17 -6.26
N ARG A 112 2.77 10.89 -7.40
CA ARG A 112 4.16 11.31 -7.67
C ARG A 112 4.35 12.81 -7.54
N ARG A 113 3.41 13.63 -8.05
CA ARG A 113 3.46 15.10 -7.89
C ARG A 113 3.42 15.51 -6.41
N CYS A 114 2.78 14.73 -5.55
CA CYS A 114 2.68 14.98 -4.12
C CYS A 114 3.90 14.46 -3.34
N LEU A 115 4.85 13.78 -3.96
CA LEU A 115 6.08 13.37 -3.31
C LEU A 115 7.13 14.49 -3.34
N LYS A 116 7.90 14.57 -2.27
CA LYS A 116 9.14 15.36 -2.20
C LYS A 116 10.27 14.60 -2.92
N PRO A 117 11.39 15.28 -3.26
CA PRO A 117 12.60 14.60 -3.73
C PRO A 117 13.03 13.50 -2.76
N GLY A 118 13.25 12.28 -3.27
CA GLY A 118 13.61 11.12 -2.46
C GLY A 118 12.45 10.47 -1.70
N GLY A 119 11.24 10.97 -1.89
CA GLY A 119 10.04 10.36 -1.30
C GLY A 119 9.62 9.06 -1.99
N VAL A 120 8.75 8.31 -1.32
CA VAL A 120 8.27 7.00 -1.79
C VAL A 120 6.76 6.87 -1.72
N LEU A 121 6.19 6.19 -2.70
CA LEU A 121 4.87 5.59 -2.63
C LEU A 121 5.04 4.14 -2.18
N VAL A 122 4.32 3.73 -1.15
CA VAL A 122 4.20 2.32 -0.72
C VAL A 122 2.75 1.92 -0.83
N MET A 123 2.48 0.91 -1.64
CA MET A 123 1.13 0.41 -1.91
C MET A 123 0.98 -1.02 -1.39
N ASN A 124 -0.12 -1.32 -0.72
CA ASN A 124 -0.54 -2.67 -0.41
C ASN A 124 -1.57 -3.15 -1.45
N ALA A 125 -1.36 -4.34 -1.96
CA ALA A 125 -2.28 -5.02 -2.87
C ALA A 125 -2.37 -6.50 -2.51
N PHE A 126 -3.37 -7.19 -3.06
CA PHE A 126 -3.43 -8.65 -3.07
C PHE A 126 -3.21 -9.13 -4.50
N GLY A 127 -2.53 -10.25 -4.66
CA GLY A 127 -2.34 -10.83 -5.97
C GLY A 127 -1.61 -12.16 -5.94
N ASP A 128 -1.57 -12.79 -7.10
CA ASP A 128 -0.90 -14.05 -7.34
C ASP A 128 0.30 -13.82 -8.27
N PHE A 129 1.32 -14.65 -8.15
CA PHE A 129 2.53 -14.63 -9.00
C PHE A 129 2.61 -15.86 -9.92
N GLU A 130 1.64 -16.77 -9.83
CA GLU A 130 1.55 -17.92 -10.70
C GLU A 130 1.28 -17.46 -12.12
N THR A 131 2.03 -18.01 -13.09
CA THR A 131 1.87 -17.70 -14.51
C THR A 131 0.41 -17.88 -14.95
N GLY A 132 -0.16 -16.84 -15.53
CA GLY A 132 -1.57 -16.78 -15.93
C GLY A 132 -2.52 -16.25 -14.85
N LYS A 133 -2.07 -16.08 -13.60
CA LYS A 133 -2.82 -15.42 -12.51
C LYS A 133 -2.21 -14.09 -12.09
N ASP A 134 -1.03 -13.78 -12.57
CA ASP A 134 -0.19 -12.63 -12.22
C ASP A 134 -0.57 -11.32 -12.93
N PHE A 135 -1.63 -11.31 -13.74
CA PHE A 135 -2.04 -10.15 -14.55
C PHE A 135 -2.18 -8.87 -13.74
N MET A 136 -2.80 -8.94 -12.54
CA MET A 136 -3.00 -7.76 -11.69
C MET A 136 -1.67 -7.19 -11.24
N ILE A 137 -0.77 -8.02 -10.69
CA ILE A 137 0.51 -7.55 -10.15
C ILE A 137 1.43 -7.10 -11.26
N ALA A 138 1.47 -7.81 -12.39
CA ALA A 138 2.22 -7.40 -13.58
C ALA A 138 1.72 -6.05 -14.14
N SER A 139 0.39 -5.84 -14.15
CA SER A 139 -0.19 -4.57 -14.58
C SER A 139 0.13 -3.43 -13.61
N LEU A 140 0.05 -3.65 -12.30
CA LEU A 140 0.44 -2.65 -11.30
C LEU A 140 1.92 -2.30 -11.41
N ALA A 141 2.79 -3.29 -11.53
CA ALA A 141 4.23 -3.09 -11.72
C ALA A 141 4.53 -2.30 -13.01
N ARG A 142 3.87 -2.65 -14.12
CA ARG A 142 4.03 -1.95 -15.39
C ARG A 142 3.52 -0.51 -15.32
N THR A 143 2.40 -0.29 -14.65
CA THR A 143 1.81 1.05 -14.48
C THR A 143 2.68 1.92 -13.58
N LEU A 144 3.18 1.35 -12.48
CA LEU A 144 4.09 2.03 -11.56
C LEU A 144 5.40 2.42 -12.27
N GLY A 145 5.99 1.48 -13.02
CA GLY A 145 7.21 1.70 -13.80
C GLY A 145 7.05 2.68 -14.97
N ALA A 146 5.83 2.93 -15.45
CA ALA A 146 5.54 3.99 -16.42
C ALA A 146 5.53 5.40 -15.79
N VAL A 147 5.50 5.49 -14.45
CA VAL A 147 5.41 6.76 -13.71
C VAL A 147 6.68 7.05 -12.91
N PHE A 148 7.21 6.07 -12.20
CA PHE A 148 8.35 6.23 -11.30
C PHE A 148 9.66 5.75 -11.92
N ALA A 149 10.77 6.37 -11.58
CA ALA A 149 12.10 6.02 -12.06
C ALA A 149 12.57 4.65 -11.53
N SER A 150 12.17 4.28 -10.33
CA SER A 150 12.51 3.00 -9.70
C SER A 150 11.33 2.39 -8.95
N GLN A 151 11.31 1.06 -8.87
CA GLN A 151 10.30 0.32 -8.14
C GLN A 151 10.86 -0.94 -7.48
N ARG A 152 10.18 -1.42 -6.44
CA ARG A 152 10.43 -2.71 -5.78
C ARG A 152 9.11 -3.39 -5.47
N ILE A 153 9.12 -4.72 -5.54
CA ILE A 153 7.97 -5.56 -5.18
C ILE A 153 8.42 -6.51 -4.06
N HIS A 154 7.66 -6.51 -2.99
CA HIS A 154 7.79 -7.43 -1.86
C HIS A 154 6.49 -8.20 -1.72
N ALA A 155 6.56 -9.46 -1.33
CA ALA A 155 5.35 -10.26 -1.15
C ALA A 155 5.45 -11.17 0.06
N SER A 156 4.31 -11.41 0.68
CA SER A 156 4.14 -12.41 1.72
C SER A 156 3.44 -13.65 1.18
N GLY A 157 3.71 -14.79 1.81
CA GLY A 157 3.08 -16.05 1.42
C GLY A 157 1.55 -16.11 1.57
N ASN A 158 0.91 -15.06 2.11
CA ASN A 158 -0.54 -14.97 2.29
C ASN A 158 -1.25 -14.18 1.18
N GLY A 159 -0.56 -13.86 0.08
CA GLY A 159 -1.12 -13.12 -1.05
C GLY A 159 -1.02 -11.60 -0.95
N ASN A 160 -0.51 -11.03 0.17
CA ASN A 160 -0.17 -9.61 0.23
C ASN A 160 1.05 -9.31 -0.62
N VAL A 161 0.92 -8.25 -1.42
CA VAL A 161 1.97 -7.72 -2.29
C VAL A 161 2.15 -6.25 -1.99
N PHE A 162 3.40 -5.85 -1.77
CA PHE A 162 3.75 -4.46 -1.49
C PHE A 162 4.57 -3.92 -2.65
N LEU A 163 4.08 -2.87 -3.27
CA LEU A 163 4.80 -2.18 -4.34
C LEU A 163 5.34 -0.85 -3.80
N VAL A 164 6.60 -0.60 -4.08
CA VAL A 164 7.27 0.66 -3.73
C VAL A 164 7.67 1.36 -5.01
N GLY A 165 7.29 2.63 -5.16
CA GLY A 165 7.67 3.48 -6.30
C GLY A 165 8.36 4.76 -5.83
N SER A 166 9.39 5.20 -6.55
CA SER A 166 10.13 6.44 -6.26
C SER A 166 10.77 7.04 -7.50
N ASP A 167 11.04 8.35 -7.45
CA ASP A 167 11.89 9.04 -8.43
C ASP A 167 13.39 8.97 -8.10
N GLN A 168 13.77 8.31 -7.02
CA GLN A 168 15.18 7.97 -6.78
C GLN A 168 15.68 7.11 -7.95
N PRO A 169 16.90 7.32 -8.46
CA PRO A 169 17.46 6.49 -9.54
C PRO A 169 17.49 5.01 -9.19
N GLU A 170 17.68 4.71 -7.91
CA GLU A 170 17.64 3.37 -7.34
C GLU A 170 17.03 3.40 -5.94
N LEU A 171 16.11 2.46 -5.67
CA LEU A 171 15.60 2.21 -4.32
C LEU A 171 16.62 1.41 -3.52
N THR A 172 17.44 2.12 -2.73
CA THR A 172 18.40 1.51 -1.82
C THR A 172 17.81 1.37 -0.41
N VAL A 173 18.15 0.29 0.27
CA VAL A 173 17.82 0.08 1.69
C VAL A 173 18.62 1.08 2.52
N ARG A 174 17.98 2.11 3.03
CA ARG A 174 18.59 3.17 3.86
C ARG A 174 18.58 2.80 5.34
N ARG A 175 17.54 2.14 5.76
CA ARG A 175 17.36 1.62 7.12
C ARG A 175 16.77 0.22 7.03
N GLY A 176 17.36 -0.74 7.72
CA GLY A 176 16.78 -2.07 7.87
C GLY A 176 15.46 -2.00 8.65
N MET A 177 14.53 -2.89 8.34
CA MET A 177 13.30 -3.03 9.12
C MET A 177 13.65 -3.56 10.52
N ASP A 178 13.10 -2.94 11.56
CA ASP A 178 13.28 -3.39 12.95
C ASP A 178 12.28 -4.51 13.26
N PHE A 179 12.68 -5.75 12.98
CA PHE A 179 11.86 -6.92 13.24
C PHE A 179 11.64 -7.22 14.73
N ALA A 180 12.44 -6.65 15.63
CA ALA A 180 12.22 -6.80 17.07
C ALA A 180 10.91 -6.15 17.52
N ARG A 181 10.44 -5.11 16.80
CA ARG A 181 9.14 -4.47 17.03
C ARG A 181 7.96 -5.24 16.43
N VAL A 182 8.22 -6.26 15.62
CA VAL A 182 7.19 -7.09 15.01
C VAL A 182 6.84 -8.24 15.95
N PRO A 183 5.55 -8.45 16.30
CA PRO A 183 5.15 -9.57 17.15
C PRO A 183 5.60 -10.90 16.59
N GLU A 184 6.01 -11.81 17.47
CA GLU A 184 6.60 -13.09 17.10
C GLU A 184 5.71 -13.89 16.13
N VAL A 185 4.39 -13.86 16.36
CA VAL A 185 3.40 -14.58 15.54
C VAL A 185 3.40 -14.17 14.05
N VAL A 186 3.84 -12.97 13.71
CA VAL A 186 3.90 -12.48 12.32
C VAL A 186 5.32 -12.11 11.87
N ARG A 187 6.32 -12.24 12.76
CA ARG A 187 7.70 -11.81 12.50
C ARG A 187 8.32 -12.56 11.33
N VAL A 188 8.24 -13.88 11.34
CA VAL A 188 8.79 -14.73 10.26
C VAL A 188 8.18 -14.32 8.91
N GLY A 189 6.85 -14.16 8.85
CA GLY A 189 6.19 -13.71 7.62
C GLY A 189 6.60 -12.29 7.18
N ALA A 190 6.92 -11.40 8.13
CA ALA A 190 7.42 -10.07 7.82
C ALA A 190 8.86 -10.08 7.30
N GLU A 191 9.72 -10.91 7.89
CA GLU A 191 11.10 -11.14 7.43
C GLU A 191 11.12 -11.73 6.02
N ASP A 192 10.30 -12.76 5.78
CA ASP A 192 10.17 -13.41 4.47
C ASP A 192 9.67 -12.40 3.43
N ALA A 193 8.61 -11.65 3.75
CA ALA A 193 8.06 -10.63 2.85
C ALA A 193 9.06 -9.51 2.54
N PHE A 194 9.80 -9.03 3.53
CA PHE A 194 10.80 -7.99 3.37
C PHE A 194 11.98 -8.44 2.51
N ASN A 195 12.44 -9.68 2.73
CA ASN A 195 13.57 -10.25 2.02
C ASN A 195 13.19 -10.78 0.62
N SER A 196 11.91 -11.04 0.38
CA SER A 196 11.44 -11.44 -0.94
C SER A 196 11.58 -10.27 -1.92
N ARG A 197 12.37 -10.48 -2.97
CA ARG A 197 12.48 -9.56 -4.10
C ARG A 197 11.83 -10.23 -5.29
N ILE A 198 10.62 -9.83 -5.59
CA ILE A 198 9.85 -10.43 -6.67
C ILE A 198 10.01 -9.60 -7.93
N SER A 199 10.25 -10.28 -9.03
CA SER A 199 10.16 -9.75 -10.38
C SER A 199 8.97 -10.40 -11.08
N VAL A 200 8.14 -9.59 -11.70
CA VAL A 200 7.05 -10.06 -12.56
C VAL A 200 7.39 -9.74 -14.01
N ASP A 201 6.95 -10.58 -14.94
CA ASP A 201 7.12 -10.29 -16.36
C ASP A 201 6.16 -9.17 -16.76
N PRO A 202 6.66 -7.99 -17.18
CA PRO A 202 5.79 -6.89 -17.60
C PRO A 202 4.90 -7.25 -18.81
N ALA A 203 5.27 -8.26 -19.59
CA ALA A 203 4.49 -8.72 -20.73
C ALA A 203 3.15 -9.37 -20.33
N HIS A 204 3.06 -9.89 -19.10
CA HIS A 204 1.82 -10.46 -18.56
C HIS A 204 0.81 -9.40 -18.13
N GLY A 205 1.22 -8.13 -18.01
CA GLY A 205 0.39 -7.01 -17.60
C GLY A 205 0.25 -5.94 -18.68
N GLN A 206 -0.52 -4.91 -18.34
CA GLN A 206 -0.67 -3.73 -19.18
C GLN A 206 -0.66 -2.46 -18.31
N VAL A 207 -0.38 -1.31 -18.93
CA VAL A 207 -0.52 -0.03 -18.25
C VAL A 207 -2.00 0.25 -18.02
N LEU A 208 -2.38 0.42 -16.75
CA LEU A 208 -3.73 0.77 -16.36
C LEU A 208 -3.91 2.29 -16.48
N THR A 209 -5.01 2.72 -17.07
CA THR A 209 -5.34 4.15 -17.26
C THR A 209 -6.74 4.44 -16.77
N ASP A 210 -7.08 5.71 -16.62
CA ASP A 210 -8.44 6.12 -16.25
C ASP A 210 -9.47 5.68 -17.31
N ASP A 211 -9.05 5.64 -18.58
CA ASP A 211 -9.91 5.22 -19.69
C ASP A 211 -9.99 3.69 -19.86
N PHE A 212 -8.99 2.96 -19.36
CA PHE A 212 -8.93 1.52 -19.53
C PHE A 212 -8.24 0.82 -18.34
N ASN A 213 -9.06 0.24 -17.48
CA ASN A 213 -8.60 -0.56 -16.33
C ASN A 213 -9.43 -1.84 -16.17
N PRO A 214 -9.03 -2.94 -16.80
CA PRO A 214 -9.76 -4.21 -16.75
C PRO A 214 -9.40 -5.07 -15.53
N VAL A 215 -8.65 -4.56 -14.56
CA VAL A 215 -8.14 -5.35 -13.42
C VAL A 215 -9.28 -6.05 -12.67
N GLU A 216 -10.35 -5.32 -12.34
CA GLU A 216 -11.50 -5.90 -11.62
C GLU A 216 -12.13 -7.07 -12.37
N PHE A 217 -12.23 -6.99 -13.69
CA PHE A 217 -12.79 -8.04 -14.53
C PHE A 217 -11.85 -9.23 -14.65
N ARG A 218 -10.58 -8.98 -14.98
CA ARG A 218 -9.61 -10.06 -15.22
C ARG A 218 -9.20 -10.80 -13.94
N ASP A 219 -9.17 -10.10 -12.81
CA ASP A 219 -8.78 -10.68 -11.53
C ASP A 219 -9.96 -11.28 -10.75
N ALA A 220 -11.18 -11.16 -11.25
CA ALA A 220 -12.39 -11.66 -10.57
C ALA A 220 -12.33 -13.15 -10.23
N ALA A 221 -11.81 -13.98 -11.15
CA ALA A 221 -11.68 -15.42 -10.94
C ALA A 221 -10.63 -15.76 -9.85
N ASN A 222 -9.51 -15.05 -9.86
CA ASN A 222 -8.45 -15.22 -8.84
C ASN A 222 -8.95 -14.83 -7.45
N ARG A 223 -9.71 -13.74 -7.36
CA ARG A 223 -10.33 -13.29 -6.10
C ARG A 223 -11.35 -14.29 -5.57
N GLU A 224 -12.17 -14.85 -6.43
CA GLU A 224 -13.13 -15.89 -6.04
C GLU A 224 -12.42 -17.15 -5.53
N GLU A 225 -11.35 -17.57 -6.17
CA GLU A 225 -10.53 -18.69 -5.70
C GLU A 225 -9.87 -18.39 -4.36
N LEU A 226 -9.34 -17.18 -4.16
CA LEU A 226 -8.75 -16.74 -2.89
C LEU A 226 -9.79 -16.77 -1.76
N ARG A 227 -10.99 -16.22 -1.98
CA ARG A 227 -12.11 -16.27 -1.02
C ARG A 227 -12.45 -17.70 -0.62
N ARG A 228 -12.51 -18.58 -1.62
CA ARG A 228 -12.82 -20.01 -1.39
C ARG A 228 -11.76 -20.67 -0.54
N ARG A 229 -10.48 -20.43 -0.81
CA ARG A 229 -9.36 -20.95 0.00
C ARG A 229 -9.42 -20.43 1.43
N LEU A 230 -9.63 -19.13 1.63
CA LEU A 230 -9.74 -18.51 2.95
C LEU A 230 -10.95 -19.06 3.73
N ALA A 231 -12.11 -19.19 3.09
CA ALA A 231 -13.30 -19.77 3.72
C ALA A 231 -13.08 -21.23 4.15
N LEU A 232 -12.38 -22.03 3.33
CA LEU A 232 -12.07 -23.43 3.65
C LEU A 232 -10.97 -23.59 4.72
N SER A 233 -10.08 -22.61 4.85
CA SER A 233 -9.04 -22.59 5.89
C SER A 233 -9.59 -22.19 7.26
N TYR A 234 -10.73 -21.52 7.29
CA TYR A 234 -11.41 -21.14 8.53
C TYR A 234 -12.22 -22.35 9.06
N ARG A 235 -11.59 -23.25 9.81
CA ARG A 235 -12.32 -24.24 10.62
C ARG A 235 -12.66 -23.56 11.95
N PRO A 236 -13.95 -23.35 12.28
CA PRO A 236 -14.31 -22.94 13.63
C PRO A 236 -13.86 -24.05 14.59
N ARG A 237 -13.13 -23.67 15.63
CA ARG A 237 -12.80 -24.55 16.77
C ARG A 237 -14.03 -24.70 17.65
#